data_7deb3b7408db5676fcedc0e311b91f1a
#
_entry.id   7deb3b7408db5676fcedc0e311b91f1a
#
_cell.length_a   1.000
_cell.length_b   1.000
_cell.length_c   1.000
_cell.angle_alpha   90.00
_cell.angle_beta   90.00
_cell.angle_gamma   90.00
#
_symmetry.space_group_name_H-M   'P 1'
#
loop_
_entity.id
_entity.type
_entity.pdbx_description
1 polymer ?
#
loop_
_entity_poly.entity_id
_entity_poly.type
_entity_poly.pdbx_seq_one_letter_code
_entity_poly.pdbx_strand_id
1 'polypeptide(L)'
;MNDFEMNIDNDLDLFSGHYYLIKHLTLITGLTDRTIRNYLTMGILQGEKINGLWHFTPEQVEEFLRHPAVHPSILAKHNALIYDFLAESKKPAAQMCMVLDLPDVDKKAVAQFFCYRINHGDFHQIHFSFDAVGTMARVILKGDPTEVMTLINEYYQQSNINNSL
;
A
#
# COMPACT_ATOMS: atom_id res chain seq x y z
N MET A 1 12.94 -28.92 -9.54
CA MET A 1 12.38 -27.73 -10.16
C MET A 1 11.67 -26.98 -9.06
N ASN A 2 12.25 -25.90 -8.62
CA ASN A 2 11.75 -25.17 -7.46
C ASN A 2 10.60 -24.27 -7.85
N ASP A 3 9.43 -24.52 -7.26
CA ASP A 3 8.23 -23.67 -7.38
C ASP A 3 8.41 -22.21 -6.89
N PHE A 4 9.62 -21.89 -6.43
CA PHE A 4 9.98 -20.57 -5.90
C PHE A 4 10.44 -19.58 -6.98
N GLU A 5 10.97 -20.05 -8.11
CA GLU A 5 11.43 -19.19 -9.20
C GLU A 5 10.29 -18.69 -10.11
N MET A 6 9.16 -19.39 -10.15
CA MET A 6 8.04 -19.04 -11.03
C MET A 6 7.17 -17.88 -10.50
N ASN A 7 7.36 -17.46 -9.22
CA ASN A 7 6.58 -16.37 -8.62
C ASN A 7 7.24 -14.98 -8.74
N ILE A 8 8.57 -14.91 -8.94
CA ILE A 8 9.30 -13.64 -8.96
C ILE A 8 9.05 -12.89 -10.28
N ASP A 9 9.03 -13.59 -11.39
CA ASP A 9 8.79 -12.97 -12.70
C ASP A 9 7.34 -12.51 -12.88
N ASN A 10 6.36 -13.22 -12.30
CA ASN A 10 4.95 -12.79 -12.29
C ASN A 10 4.70 -11.58 -11.38
N ASP A 11 5.42 -11.43 -10.27
CA ASP A 11 5.28 -10.27 -9.38
C ASP A 11 5.91 -9.00 -9.99
N LEU A 12 6.99 -9.13 -10.75
CA LEU A 12 7.61 -8.03 -11.49
C LEU A 12 6.74 -7.55 -12.65
N ASP A 13 6.11 -8.46 -13.38
CA ASP A 13 5.17 -8.14 -14.45
C ASP A 13 3.91 -7.44 -13.94
N LEU A 14 3.45 -7.76 -12.74
CA LEU A 14 2.25 -7.15 -12.14
C LEU A 14 2.46 -5.68 -11.75
N PHE A 15 3.68 -5.29 -11.36
CA PHE A 15 3.99 -3.89 -11.08
C PHE A 15 4.34 -3.09 -12.34
N SER A 16 4.96 -3.71 -13.32
CA SER A 16 5.18 -3.13 -14.64
C SER A 16 3.92 -3.13 -15.50
N GLY A 17 3.00 -4.05 -15.23
CA GLY A 17 1.80 -4.33 -16.02
C GLY A 17 0.51 -3.66 -15.57
N HIS A 18 0.51 -2.79 -14.58
CA HIS A 18 -0.67 -2.01 -14.15
C HIS A 18 -1.73 -2.77 -13.33
N TYR A 19 -1.39 -3.86 -12.64
CA TYR A 19 -2.36 -4.61 -11.83
C TYR A 19 -1.97 -4.68 -10.35
N TYR A 20 -3.01 -4.71 -9.51
CA TYR A 20 -2.88 -4.97 -8.07
C TYR A 20 -3.45 -6.36 -7.73
N LEU A 21 -2.91 -6.96 -6.68
CA LEU A 21 -3.41 -8.20 -6.08
C LEU A 21 -4.09 -7.89 -4.73
N ILE A 22 -4.80 -8.88 -4.16
CA ILE A 22 -5.41 -8.72 -2.84
C ILE A 22 -4.37 -8.35 -1.78
N LYS A 23 -3.17 -8.94 -1.80
CA LYS A 23 -2.09 -8.60 -0.87
C LYS A 23 -1.70 -7.10 -0.90
N HIS A 24 -1.78 -6.47 -2.06
CA HIS A 24 -1.53 -5.03 -2.20
C HIS A 24 -2.68 -4.21 -1.60
N LEU A 25 -3.91 -4.65 -1.79
CA LEU A 25 -5.08 -3.98 -1.20
C LEU A 25 -5.10 -4.10 0.32
N THR A 26 -4.72 -5.25 0.89
CA THR A 26 -4.56 -5.39 2.34
C THR A 26 -3.50 -4.42 2.90
N LEU A 27 -2.40 -4.26 2.18
CA LEU A 27 -1.33 -3.35 2.56
C LEU A 27 -1.80 -1.87 2.50
N ILE A 28 -2.45 -1.48 1.40
CA ILE A 28 -2.90 -0.09 1.17
C ILE A 28 -3.99 0.31 2.18
N THR A 29 -4.95 -0.59 2.44
CA THR A 29 -6.17 -0.26 3.18
C THR A 29 -6.10 -0.58 4.68
N GLY A 30 -5.22 -1.50 5.06
CA GLY A 30 -5.22 -2.10 6.40
C GLY A 30 -6.37 -3.09 6.65
N LEU A 31 -7.22 -3.33 5.65
CA LEU A 31 -8.30 -4.33 5.72
C LEU A 31 -7.73 -5.75 5.58
N THR A 32 -8.43 -6.73 6.16
CA THR A 32 -8.03 -8.13 6.03
C THR A 32 -8.37 -8.69 4.65
N ASP A 33 -7.65 -9.74 4.21
CA ASP A 33 -7.99 -10.50 3.00
C ASP A 33 -9.46 -10.90 2.97
N ARG A 34 -9.97 -11.42 4.08
CA ARG A 34 -11.39 -11.80 4.22
C ARG A 34 -12.34 -10.62 3.95
N THR A 35 -12.03 -9.46 4.49
CA THR A 35 -12.85 -8.26 4.27
C THR A 35 -12.86 -7.84 2.81
N ILE A 36 -11.70 -7.86 2.16
CA ILE A 36 -11.58 -7.53 0.73
C ILE A 36 -12.34 -8.53 -0.13
N ARG A 37 -12.26 -9.83 0.18
CA ARG A 37 -13.05 -10.85 -0.54
C ARG A 37 -14.56 -10.69 -0.34
N ASN A 38 -15.00 -10.24 0.84
CA ASN A 38 -16.41 -9.91 1.06
C ASN A 38 -16.87 -8.78 0.14
N TYR A 39 -16.05 -7.74 -0.06
CA TYR A 39 -16.38 -6.65 -0.99
C TYR A 39 -16.43 -7.13 -2.45
N LEU A 40 -15.58 -8.09 -2.84
CA LEU A 40 -15.71 -8.77 -4.15
C LEU A 40 -17.04 -9.50 -4.28
N THR A 41 -17.43 -10.28 -3.28
CA THR A 41 -18.71 -11.01 -3.26
C THR A 41 -19.90 -10.07 -3.33
N MET A 42 -19.83 -8.92 -2.67
CA MET A 42 -20.86 -7.88 -2.68
C MET A 42 -20.89 -7.06 -3.99
N GLY A 43 -19.93 -7.23 -4.89
CA GLY A 43 -19.83 -6.46 -6.12
C GLY A 43 -19.33 -5.02 -5.92
N ILE A 44 -18.88 -4.66 -4.72
CA ILE A 44 -18.34 -3.33 -4.40
C ILE A 44 -16.92 -3.18 -4.95
N LEU A 45 -16.11 -4.23 -4.85
CA LEU A 45 -14.82 -4.31 -5.50
C LEU A 45 -14.95 -5.15 -6.76
N GLN A 46 -14.48 -4.63 -7.87
CA GLN A 46 -14.44 -5.34 -9.15
C GLN A 46 -13.00 -5.70 -9.52
N GLY A 47 -12.83 -6.85 -10.12
CA GLY A 47 -11.55 -7.34 -10.59
C GLY A 47 -11.72 -8.54 -11.51
N GLU A 48 -10.63 -9.04 -12.03
CA GLU A 48 -10.58 -10.21 -12.90
C GLU A 48 -9.79 -11.34 -12.23
N LYS A 49 -10.27 -12.56 -12.33
CA LYS A 49 -9.56 -13.72 -11.80
C LYS A 49 -8.77 -14.40 -12.92
N ILE A 50 -7.44 -14.29 -12.85
CA ILE A 50 -6.52 -14.86 -13.84
C ILE A 50 -5.64 -15.88 -13.12
N ASN A 51 -5.63 -17.12 -13.64
CA ASN A 51 -4.84 -18.22 -13.06
C ASN A 51 -5.04 -18.42 -11.54
N GLY A 52 -6.27 -18.23 -11.06
CA GLY A 52 -6.60 -18.40 -9.65
C GLY A 52 -6.35 -17.17 -8.77
N LEU A 53 -5.72 -16.12 -9.29
CA LEU A 53 -5.43 -14.89 -8.58
C LEU A 53 -6.35 -13.74 -9.03
N TRP A 54 -6.79 -12.93 -8.08
CA TRP A 54 -7.52 -11.71 -8.36
C TRP A 54 -6.57 -10.59 -8.77
N HIS A 55 -6.88 -9.97 -9.92
CA HIS A 55 -6.17 -8.83 -10.50
C HIS A 55 -7.09 -7.62 -10.54
N PHE A 56 -6.57 -6.49 -10.12
CA PHE A 56 -7.29 -5.21 -10.08
C PHE A 56 -6.52 -4.16 -10.85
N THR A 57 -7.20 -3.43 -11.73
CA THR A 57 -6.58 -2.27 -12.38
C THR A 57 -6.45 -1.12 -11.39
N PRO A 58 -5.53 -0.15 -11.65
CA PRO A 58 -5.43 1.06 -10.82
C PRO A 58 -6.77 1.81 -10.68
N GLU A 59 -7.57 1.85 -11.75
CA GLU A 59 -8.90 2.49 -11.76
C GLU A 59 -9.87 1.76 -10.85
N GLN A 60 -9.90 0.44 -10.87
CA GLN A 60 -10.73 -0.38 -9.99
C GLN A 60 -10.34 -0.21 -8.53
N VAL A 61 -9.04 -0.11 -8.23
CA VAL A 61 -8.54 0.17 -6.89
C VAL A 61 -8.96 1.57 -6.44
N GLU A 62 -8.79 2.59 -7.28
CA GLU A 62 -9.18 3.96 -6.96
C GLU A 62 -10.68 4.08 -6.68
N GLU A 63 -11.52 3.46 -7.51
CA GLU A 63 -12.97 3.42 -7.30
C GLU A 63 -13.35 2.73 -5.99
N PHE A 64 -12.71 1.60 -5.69
CA PHE A 64 -12.90 0.88 -4.44
C PHE A 64 -12.53 1.71 -3.20
N LEU A 65 -11.37 2.38 -3.22
CA LEU A 65 -10.91 3.23 -2.11
C LEU A 65 -11.85 4.41 -1.83
N ARG A 66 -12.51 4.92 -2.86
CA ARG A 66 -13.47 6.04 -2.76
C ARG A 66 -14.90 5.61 -2.47
N HIS A 67 -15.19 4.32 -2.52
CA HIS A 67 -16.56 3.83 -2.37
C HIS A 67 -17.12 4.21 -0.99
N PRO A 68 -18.35 4.79 -0.91
CA PRO A 68 -18.92 5.27 0.36
C PRO A 68 -19.08 4.19 1.43
N ALA A 69 -19.24 2.92 1.03
CA ALA A 69 -19.32 1.80 1.97
C ALA A 69 -17.95 1.31 2.46
N VAL A 70 -16.86 1.73 1.84
CA VAL A 70 -15.49 1.25 2.10
C VAL A 70 -14.64 2.32 2.78
N HIS A 71 -14.65 3.53 2.27
CA HIS A 71 -13.77 4.62 2.69
C HIS A 71 -13.78 4.89 4.20
N PRO A 72 -14.94 4.91 4.91
CA PRO A 72 -14.95 5.09 6.36
C PRO A 72 -14.17 4.01 7.12
N SER A 73 -14.24 2.76 6.66
CA SER A 73 -13.50 1.65 7.27
C SER A 73 -11.99 1.78 7.06
N ILE A 74 -11.57 2.27 5.89
CA ILE A 74 -10.14 2.55 5.60
C ILE A 74 -9.64 3.67 6.50
N LEU A 75 -10.36 4.77 6.61
CA LEU A 75 -10.01 5.90 7.50
C LEU A 75 -9.90 5.46 8.96
N ALA A 76 -10.81 4.60 9.42
CA ALA A 76 -10.76 4.06 10.77
C ALA A 76 -9.48 3.24 11.00
N LYS A 77 -9.04 2.45 10.02
CA LYS A 77 -7.78 1.68 10.09
C LYS A 77 -6.55 2.60 10.09
N HIS A 78 -6.54 3.63 9.26
CA HIS A 78 -5.45 4.61 9.23
C HIS A 78 -5.34 5.37 10.55
N ASN A 79 -6.45 5.84 11.08
CA ASN A 79 -6.49 6.54 12.37
C ASN A 79 -6.08 5.61 13.54
N ALA A 80 -6.52 4.35 13.51
CA ALA A 80 -6.14 3.36 14.51
C ALA A 80 -4.63 3.10 14.52
N LEU A 81 -3.98 3.07 13.36
CA LEU A 81 -2.52 2.90 13.28
C LEU A 81 -1.76 3.99 14.04
N ILE A 82 -2.18 5.24 13.89
CA ILE A 82 -1.59 6.39 14.59
C ILE A 82 -1.96 6.36 16.07
N TYR A 83 -3.24 6.15 16.37
CA TYR A 83 -3.73 6.11 17.75
C TYR A 83 -3.03 5.03 18.57
N ASP A 84 -2.94 3.82 18.04
CA ASP A 84 -2.28 2.69 18.71
C ASP A 84 -0.79 2.97 18.94
N PHE A 85 -0.12 3.61 17.99
CA PHE A 85 1.26 4.04 18.16
C PHE A 85 1.43 5.01 19.33
N LEU A 86 0.52 5.98 19.46
CA LEU A 86 0.56 6.98 20.53
C LEU A 86 0.13 6.41 21.90
N ALA A 87 -0.83 5.47 21.89
CA ALA A 87 -1.34 4.84 23.10
C ALA A 87 -0.39 3.81 23.71
N GLU A 88 0.49 3.23 22.91
CA GLU A 88 1.46 2.24 23.37
C GLU A 88 2.55 2.87 24.23
N SER A 89 2.45 2.65 25.55
CA SER A 89 3.35 3.27 26.54
C SER A 89 4.71 2.57 26.68
N LYS A 90 4.82 1.33 26.20
CA LYS A 90 6.06 0.54 26.25
C LYS A 90 6.37 -0.02 24.87
N LYS A 91 7.55 0.35 24.38
CA LYS A 91 8.08 -0.15 23.11
C LYS A 91 9.38 -0.90 23.35
N PRO A 92 9.57 -2.12 22.81
CA PRO A 92 10.78 -2.92 23.04
C PRO A 92 12.03 -2.30 22.38
N ALA A 93 11.83 -1.48 21.35
CA ALA A 93 12.89 -0.76 20.64
C ALA A 93 12.36 0.58 20.15
N ALA A 94 13.26 1.41 19.60
CA ALA A 94 12.86 2.66 18.94
C ALA A 94 11.89 2.38 17.80
N GLN A 95 10.82 3.15 17.72
CA GLN A 95 9.82 3.06 16.66
C GLN A 95 9.46 4.46 16.16
N MET A 96 9.11 4.53 14.89
CA MET A 96 8.68 5.74 14.22
C MET A 96 7.29 5.55 13.63
N CYS A 97 6.46 6.55 13.74
CA CYS A 97 5.23 6.68 12.96
C CYS A 97 5.28 8.00 12.21
N MET A 98 5.16 7.95 10.90
CA MET A 98 5.23 9.11 10.03
C MET A 98 3.97 9.23 9.20
N VAL A 99 3.45 10.45 9.10
CA VAL A 99 2.41 10.83 8.14
C VAL A 99 3.04 11.77 7.12
N LEU A 100 2.99 11.39 5.85
CA LEU A 100 3.52 12.17 4.74
C LEU A 100 2.38 12.54 3.80
N ASP A 101 2.15 13.83 3.63
CA ASP A 101 1.19 14.38 2.68
C ASP A 101 1.94 14.92 1.46
N LEU A 102 1.61 14.39 0.30
CA LEU A 102 2.21 14.72 -0.98
C LEU A 102 1.17 15.41 -1.89
N PRO A 103 1.17 16.74 -1.95
CA PRO A 103 0.27 17.46 -2.85
C PRO A 103 0.74 17.34 -4.31
N ASP A 104 -0.23 17.39 -5.23
CA ASP A 104 0.02 17.49 -6.68
C ASP A 104 0.92 16.39 -7.27
N VAL A 105 0.82 15.17 -6.73
CA VAL A 105 1.54 13.99 -7.21
C VAL A 105 0.62 13.03 -7.97
N ASP A 106 1.23 12.16 -8.77
CA ASP A 106 0.54 10.98 -9.27
C ASP A 106 0.32 9.97 -8.13
N LYS A 107 -0.91 9.94 -7.62
CA LYS A 107 -1.30 9.08 -6.49
C LYS A 107 -1.09 7.59 -6.78
N LYS A 108 -1.31 7.17 -8.04
CA LYS A 108 -1.09 5.78 -8.47
C LYS A 108 0.38 5.41 -8.40
N ALA A 109 1.26 6.27 -8.89
CA ALA A 109 2.70 6.07 -8.84
C ALA A 109 3.22 6.01 -7.39
N VAL A 110 2.71 6.84 -6.50
CA VAL A 110 3.05 6.81 -5.06
C VAL A 110 2.65 5.47 -4.44
N ALA A 111 1.41 5.04 -4.61
CA ALA A 111 0.93 3.77 -4.08
C ALA A 111 1.73 2.58 -4.63
N GLN A 112 2.03 2.56 -5.93
CA GLN A 112 2.83 1.52 -6.57
C GLN A 112 4.25 1.45 -6.00
N PHE A 113 4.91 2.59 -5.84
CA PHE A 113 6.26 2.64 -5.28
C PHE A 113 6.31 1.97 -3.89
N PHE A 114 5.48 2.42 -2.96
CA PHE A 114 5.51 1.90 -1.59
C PHE A 114 5.10 0.43 -1.52
N CYS A 115 4.05 0.02 -2.24
CA CYS A 115 3.66 -1.39 -2.30
C CYS A 115 4.78 -2.28 -2.83
N TYR A 116 5.43 -1.87 -3.92
CA TYR A 116 6.51 -2.64 -4.51
C TYR A 116 7.70 -2.76 -3.54
N ARG A 117 8.18 -1.64 -3.01
CA ARG A 117 9.35 -1.62 -2.14
C ARG A 117 9.14 -2.39 -0.85
N ILE A 118 7.98 -2.28 -0.22
CA ILE A 118 7.68 -3.00 1.03
C ILE A 118 7.57 -4.50 0.78
N ASN A 119 7.00 -4.91 -0.35
CA ASN A 119 6.85 -6.34 -0.68
C ASN A 119 8.15 -7.01 -1.17
N HIS A 120 9.07 -6.26 -1.78
CA HIS A 120 10.28 -6.79 -2.43
C HIS A 120 11.58 -6.30 -1.81
N GLY A 121 11.52 -5.40 -0.83
CA GLY A 121 12.69 -4.89 -0.13
C GLY A 121 13.01 -5.66 1.16
N ASP A 122 14.13 -5.32 1.77
CA ASP A 122 14.59 -5.86 3.04
C ASP A 122 13.91 -5.19 4.24
N PHE A 123 12.62 -4.91 4.12
CA PHE A 123 11.80 -4.29 5.17
C PHE A 123 11.02 -5.35 5.92
N HIS A 124 11.32 -5.53 7.22
CA HIS A 124 10.77 -6.64 7.99
C HIS A 124 9.56 -6.28 8.84
N GLN A 125 9.44 -5.03 9.26
CA GLN A 125 8.41 -4.59 10.21
C GLN A 125 7.88 -3.19 9.89
N ILE A 126 7.58 -2.92 8.62
CA ILE A 126 6.92 -1.68 8.22
C ILE A 126 5.43 -1.92 8.05
N HIS A 127 4.62 -1.17 8.80
CA HIS A 127 3.21 -1.01 8.53
C HIS A 127 3.01 0.19 7.61
N PHE A 128 2.25 -0.02 6.55
CA PHE A 128 1.98 0.98 5.53
C PHE A 128 0.47 1.18 5.39
N SER A 129 0.10 2.43 5.21
CA SER A 129 -1.25 2.81 4.81
C SER A 129 -1.19 3.91 3.78
N PHE A 130 -2.11 3.90 2.85
CA PHE A 130 -2.23 4.90 1.79
C PHE A 130 -3.66 5.41 1.71
N ASP A 131 -3.82 6.72 1.51
CA ASP A 131 -5.09 7.34 1.23
C ASP A 131 -4.94 8.43 0.16
N ALA A 132 -5.98 8.62 -0.62
CA ALA A 132 -6.10 9.68 -1.60
C ALA A 132 -7.06 10.75 -1.07
N VAL A 133 -6.52 11.89 -0.68
CA VAL A 133 -7.29 13.01 -0.11
C VAL A 133 -7.32 14.17 -1.11
N GLY A 134 -8.39 14.27 -1.90
CA GLY A 134 -8.46 15.25 -2.99
C GLY A 134 -7.37 15.00 -4.02
N THR A 135 -6.53 16.00 -4.29
CA THR A 135 -5.36 15.89 -5.17
C THR A 135 -4.10 15.38 -4.47
N MET A 136 -4.18 15.13 -3.17
CA MET A 136 -3.07 14.77 -2.31
C MET A 136 -3.01 13.26 -2.09
N ALA A 137 -1.81 12.70 -2.07
CA ALA A 137 -1.55 11.35 -1.57
C ALA A 137 -1.09 11.44 -0.11
N ARG A 138 -1.70 10.65 0.78
CA ARG A 138 -1.28 10.49 2.16
C ARG A 138 -0.67 9.12 2.37
N VAL A 139 0.54 9.09 2.87
CA VAL A 139 1.27 7.86 3.23
C VAL A 139 1.49 7.86 4.73
N ILE A 140 1.17 6.75 5.38
CA ILE A 140 1.46 6.52 6.79
C ILE A 140 2.40 5.32 6.87
N LEU A 141 3.53 5.52 7.52
CA LEU A 141 4.54 4.48 7.77
C LEU A 141 4.77 4.36 9.28
N LYS A 142 4.76 3.12 9.78
CA LYS A 142 5.07 2.81 11.16
C LYS A 142 6.04 1.63 11.21
N GLY A 143 7.13 1.76 11.96
CA GLY A 143 8.08 0.67 12.12
C GLY A 143 9.43 1.12 12.66
N ASP A 144 10.46 0.33 12.36
CA ASP A 144 11.84 0.66 12.69
C ASP A 144 12.27 1.99 12.05
N PRO A 145 12.85 2.94 12.82
CA PRO A 145 13.20 4.26 12.26
C PRO A 145 14.17 4.20 11.08
N THR A 146 15.12 3.28 11.10
CA THR A 146 16.09 3.13 10.02
C THR A 146 15.40 2.64 8.73
N GLU A 147 14.51 1.67 8.85
CA GLU A 147 13.75 1.16 7.70
C GLU A 147 12.81 2.23 7.12
N VAL A 148 12.07 2.94 7.99
CA VAL A 148 11.17 4.03 7.56
C VAL A 148 11.94 5.13 6.84
N MET A 149 13.06 5.59 7.41
CA MET A 149 13.88 6.63 6.78
C MET A 149 14.52 6.17 5.47
N THR A 150 14.97 4.92 5.40
CA THR A 150 15.52 4.33 4.16
C THR A 150 14.48 4.34 3.05
N LEU A 151 13.26 3.88 3.34
CA LEU A 151 12.17 3.83 2.36
C LEU A 151 11.79 5.23 1.85
N ILE A 152 11.70 6.21 2.74
CA ILE A 152 11.41 7.60 2.37
C ILE A 152 12.54 8.21 1.54
N ASN A 153 13.78 7.97 1.90
CA ASN A 153 14.92 8.45 1.11
C ASN A 153 14.93 7.86 -0.30
N GLU A 154 14.66 6.57 -0.45
CA GLU A 154 14.54 5.93 -1.77
C GLU A 154 13.42 6.56 -2.60
N TYR A 155 12.26 6.85 -1.99
CA TYR A 155 11.16 7.53 -2.66
C TYR A 155 11.59 8.88 -3.23
N TYR A 156 12.23 9.72 -2.43
CA TYR A 156 12.68 11.05 -2.87
C TYR A 156 13.80 11.00 -3.89
N GLN A 157 14.71 10.05 -3.79
CA GLN A 157 15.77 9.85 -4.80
C GLN A 157 15.18 9.50 -6.16
N GLN A 158 14.23 8.58 -6.20
CA GLN A 158 13.56 8.18 -7.45
C GLN A 158 12.71 9.31 -8.03
N SER A 159 12.01 10.07 -7.20
CA SER A 159 11.19 11.20 -7.64
C SER A 159 12.04 12.32 -8.25
N ASN A 160 13.22 12.59 -7.68
CA ASN A 160 14.14 13.61 -8.20
C ASN A 160 14.73 13.21 -9.57
N ILE A 161 15.00 11.94 -9.80
CA ILE A 161 15.48 11.43 -11.11
C ILE A 161 14.39 11.65 -12.17
N ASN A 162 13.13 11.37 -11.86
CA ASN A 162 12.02 11.52 -12.79
C ASN A 162 11.68 12.98 -13.11
N ASN A 163 12.00 13.91 -12.22
CA ASN A 163 11.79 15.36 -12.45
C ASN A 163 12.95 16.03 -13.19
N SER A 164 14.05 15.32 -13.43
CA SER A 164 15.26 15.84 -14.10
C SER A 164 15.33 15.46 -15.58
N LEU A 165 14.33 14.77 -16.12
CA LEU A 165 14.17 14.40 -17.53
C LEU A 165 13.02 15.19 -18.16
#